data_7c5a55b4ee888eb3a2a52e6a3fa39954
#
_entry.id   7c5a55b4ee888eb3a2a52e6a3fa39954
#
_cell.length_a   1.000
_cell.length_b   1.000
_cell.length_c   1.000
_cell.angle_alpha   90.00
_cell.angle_beta   90.00
_cell.angle_gamma   90.00
#
_symmetry.space_group_name_H-M   'P 1'
#
loop_
_entity.id
_entity.type
_entity.pdbx_description
1 polymer ?
#
loop_
_entity_poly.entity_id
_entity_poly.type
_entity_poly.pdbx_seq_one_letter_code
_entity_poly.pdbx_strand_id
1 'polypeptide(L)'
;MGKADLHIHTAYSYDGTATVAAVLEHVTRHTDLDVIAITDHDEIDGALEAVELAPRYGVEVIPGIEISTAEGHLLALFVKKIVPPNLSLIETVQRVAELGGVCVAAHPGGRWSWCLSEAAIRRALAYPGLAQTLLGLEIYNLSLPDLRLNAKAAKMNKDLALANVANSDAHMLWMIGLAATSF
;
A
#
# COMPACT_ATOMS: atom_id res chain seq x y z
N MET A 1 16.02 -13.36 6.03
CA MET A 1 15.28 -12.12 6.30
C MET A 1 14.51 -11.86 5.03
N GLY A 2 13.18 -11.89 5.12
CA GLY A 2 12.32 -11.70 3.97
C GLY A 2 12.24 -10.22 3.56
N LYS A 3 11.86 -9.97 2.32
CA LYS A 3 11.65 -8.61 1.77
C LYS A 3 10.30 -8.51 1.08
N ALA A 4 9.56 -7.45 1.39
CA ALA A 4 8.27 -7.16 0.78
C ALA A 4 8.20 -5.74 0.23
N ASP A 5 7.65 -5.59 -0.97
CA ASP A 5 7.21 -4.31 -1.54
C ASP A 5 5.68 -4.35 -1.64
N LEU A 6 5.03 -3.60 -0.77
CA LEU A 6 3.58 -3.69 -0.58
C LEU A 6 2.78 -2.57 -1.26
N HIS A 7 3.43 -1.83 -2.18
CA HIS A 7 2.82 -0.72 -2.90
C HIS A 7 3.33 -0.68 -4.34
N ILE A 8 2.60 -1.35 -5.23
CA ILE A 8 2.96 -1.48 -6.66
C ILE A 8 1.70 -1.31 -7.51
N HIS A 9 1.81 -0.48 -8.55
CA HIS A 9 0.77 -0.22 -9.53
C HIS A 9 1.01 -0.94 -10.83
N THR A 10 -0.09 -1.38 -11.46
CA THR A 10 -0.10 -2.04 -12.77
C THR A 10 -0.88 -1.21 -13.79
N ALA A 11 -1.04 -1.73 -14.99
CA ALA A 11 -1.86 -1.10 -16.04
C ALA A 11 -3.38 -1.09 -15.71
N TYR A 12 -3.80 -1.63 -14.57
CA TYR A 12 -5.15 -1.46 -14.02
C TYR A 12 -5.32 -0.10 -13.33
N SER A 13 -4.24 0.49 -12.81
CA SER A 13 -4.23 1.91 -12.39
C SER A 13 -4.17 2.84 -13.59
N TYR A 14 -4.78 4.00 -13.48
CA TYR A 14 -4.77 5.04 -14.51
C TYR A 14 -3.36 5.60 -14.80
N ASP A 15 -2.41 5.42 -13.90
CA ASP A 15 -1.04 5.93 -13.93
C ASP A 15 0.03 4.82 -13.91
N GLY A 16 -0.36 3.56 -13.73
CA GLY A 16 0.51 2.41 -13.86
C GLY A 16 0.77 2.05 -15.33
N THR A 17 1.98 1.57 -15.63
CA THR A 17 2.41 1.36 -17.03
C THR A 17 2.62 -0.10 -17.41
N ALA A 18 2.77 -1.00 -16.44
CA ALA A 18 3.15 -2.39 -16.67
C ALA A 18 1.98 -3.35 -16.53
N THR A 19 1.92 -4.37 -17.38
CA THR A 19 0.97 -5.48 -17.17
C THR A 19 1.37 -6.29 -15.93
N VAL A 20 0.41 -6.97 -15.32
CA VAL A 20 0.64 -7.84 -14.16
C VAL A 20 1.74 -8.88 -14.46
N ALA A 21 1.68 -9.54 -15.62
CA ALA A 21 2.68 -10.52 -16.02
C ALA A 21 4.09 -9.90 -16.10
N ALA A 22 4.22 -8.67 -16.62
CA ALA A 22 5.51 -7.98 -16.69
C ALA A 22 6.04 -7.61 -15.29
N VAL A 23 5.16 -7.23 -14.35
CA VAL A 23 5.53 -6.99 -12.94
C VAL A 23 6.07 -8.26 -12.30
N LEU A 24 5.35 -9.38 -12.41
CA LEU A 24 5.76 -10.67 -11.85
C LEU A 24 7.10 -11.17 -12.45
N GLU A 25 7.27 -11.06 -13.77
CA GLU A 25 8.52 -11.39 -14.43
C GLU A 25 9.67 -10.51 -13.94
N HIS A 26 9.45 -9.20 -13.80
CA HIS A 26 10.45 -8.26 -13.30
C HIS A 26 10.87 -8.60 -11.86
N VAL A 27 9.90 -8.83 -10.98
CA VAL A 27 10.16 -9.22 -9.58
C VAL A 27 11.06 -10.45 -9.52
N THR A 28 10.70 -11.50 -10.25
CA THR A 28 11.43 -12.76 -10.22
C THR A 28 12.85 -12.66 -10.80
N ARG A 29 13.06 -11.82 -11.83
CA ARG A 29 14.34 -11.75 -12.54
C ARG A 29 15.28 -10.67 -12.07
N HIS A 30 14.75 -9.60 -11.47
CA HIS A 30 15.51 -8.37 -11.26
C HIS A 30 15.48 -7.87 -9.83
N THR A 31 14.77 -8.55 -8.91
CA THR A 31 14.70 -8.17 -7.50
C THR A 31 15.02 -9.35 -6.59
N ASP A 32 15.18 -9.08 -5.30
CA ASP A 32 15.30 -10.06 -4.23
C ASP A 32 14.08 -10.03 -3.30
N LEU A 33 12.91 -9.63 -3.84
CA LEU A 33 11.66 -9.61 -3.09
C LEU A 33 11.08 -11.02 -2.96
N ASP A 34 10.66 -11.37 -1.75
CA ASP A 34 9.94 -12.61 -1.46
C ASP A 34 8.43 -12.43 -1.62
N VAL A 35 7.93 -11.24 -1.27
CA VAL A 35 6.51 -10.89 -1.24
C VAL A 35 6.29 -9.56 -1.93
N ILE A 36 5.21 -9.45 -2.70
CA ILE A 36 4.72 -8.18 -3.24
C ILE A 36 3.24 -8.00 -2.95
N ALA A 37 2.76 -6.76 -2.94
CA ALA A 37 1.34 -6.48 -3.07
C ALA A 37 1.09 -5.65 -4.33
N ILE A 38 0.05 -6.01 -5.08
CA ILE A 38 -0.51 -5.17 -6.13
C ILE A 38 -1.62 -4.34 -5.50
N THR A 39 -1.52 -3.03 -5.65
CA THR A 39 -2.36 -2.05 -4.96
C THR A 39 -2.78 -0.94 -5.91
N ASP A 40 -3.36 -1.31 -7.04
CA ASP A 40 -3.87 -0.37 -8.03
C ASP A 40 -4.88 0.62 -7.42
N HIS A 41 -4.92 1.85 -7.93
CA HIS A 41 -5.82 2.89 -7.43
C HIS A 41 -7.29 2.50 -7.62
N ASP A 42 -8.00 2.35 -6.51
CA ASP A 42 -9.45 2.08 -6.44
C ASP A 42 -9.90 0.86 -7.27
N GLU A 43 -8.95 -0.05 -7.59
CA GLU A 43 -9.15 -1.21 -8.44
C GLU A 43 -8.56 -2.47 -7.80
N ILE A 44 -9.21 -3.63 -7.98
CA ILE A 44 -8.79 -4.90 -7.39
C ILE A 44 -8.38 -5.96 -8.44
N ASP A 45 -8.83 -5.81 -9.67
CA ASP A 45 -8.69 -6.87 -10.68
C ASP A 45 -7.22 -7.18 -11.01
N GLY A 46 -6.33 -6.16 -11.00
CA GLY A 46 -4.89 -6.35 -11.17
C GLY A 46 -4.27 -7.21 -10.06
N ALA A 47 -4.71 -7.00 -8.82
CA ALA A 47 -4.26 -7.79 -7.68
C ALA A 47 -4.78 -9.24 -7.74
N LEU A 48 -6.01 -9.44 -8.18
CA LEU A 48 -6.58 -10.80 -8.35
C LEU A 48 -5.90 -11.55 -9.49
N GLU A 49 -5.62 -10.91 -10.63
CA GLU A 49 -4.83 -11.48 -11.71
C GLU A 49 -3.43 -11.86 -11.22
N ALA A 50 -2.78 -11.00 -10.44
CA ALA A 50 -1.45 -11.28 -9.91
C ALA A 50 -1.43 -12.50 -8.99
N VAL A 51 -2.41 -12.64 -8.10
CA VAL A 51 -2.56 -13.83 -7.22
C VAL A 51 -2.74 -15.10 -8.05
N GLU A 52 -3.52 -15.06 -9.13
CA GLU A 52 -3.73 -16.23 -10.01
C GLU A 52 -2.45 -16.62 -10.75
N LEU A 53 -1.67 -15.64 -11.20
CA LEU A 53 -0.45 -15.87 -11.98
C LEU A 53 0.77 -16.20 -11.10
N ALA A 54 0.82 -15.73 -9.85
CA ALA A 54 1.95 -15.84 -8.93
C ALA A 54 2.60 -17.24 -8.85
N PRO A 55 1.84 -18.36 -8.81
CA PRO A 55 2.46 -19.70 -8.75
C PRO A 55 3.39 -20.03 -9.93
N ARG A 56 3.22 -19.37 -11.08
CA ARG A 56 4.07 -19.58 -12.26
C ARG A 56 5.40 -18.84 -12.16
N TYR A 57 5.47 -17.85 -11.28
CA TYR A 57 6.63 -16.96 -11.11
C TYR A 57 7.41 -17.24 -9.82
N GLY A 58 6.84 -17.99 -8.88
CA GLY A 58 7.49 -18.34 -7.61
C GLY A 58 7.63 -17.17 -6.64
N VAL A 59 6.77 -16.16 -6.74
CA VAL A 59 6.69 -15.01 -5.83
C VAL A 59 5.37 -15.05 -5.05
N GLU A 60 5.38 -14.66 -3.78
CA GLU A 60 4.15 -14.51 -3.00
C GLU A 60 3.50 -13.16 -3.32
N VAL A 61 2.19 -13.18 -3.60
CA VAL A 61 1.41 -11.98 -3.91
C VAL A 61 0.29 -11.79 -2.90
N ILE A 62 0.29 -10.63 -2.25
CA ILE A 62 -0.80 -10.16 -1.40
C ILE A 62 -1.76 -9.34 -2.26
N PRO A 63 -3.05 -9.71 -2.35
CA PRO A 63 -4.03 -8.87 -3.03
C PRO A 63 -4.33 -7.62 -2.21
N GLY A 64 -4.35 -6.46 -2.87
CA GLY A 64 -4.58 -5.17 -2.23
C GLY A 64 -5.19 -4.13 -3.14
N ILE A 65 -5.46 -2.98 -2.59
CA ILE A 65 -5.98 -1.77 -3.26
C ILE A 65 -5.33 -0.56 -2.61
N GLU A 66 -4.92 0.43 -3.38
CA GLU A 66 -4.72 1.78 -2.86
C GLU A 66 -6.02 2.56 -2.97
N ILE A 67 -6.70 2.77 -1.85
CA ILE A 67 -8.02 3.38 -1.79
C ILE A 67 -7.89 4.89 -1.65
N SER A 68 -8.51 5.65 -2.56
CA SER A 68 -8.65 7.10 -2.48
C SER A 68 -9.73 7.46 -1.46
N THR A 69 -9.36 7.64 -0.18
CA THR A 69 -10.31 8.10 0.84
C THR A 69 -10.54 9.60 0.76
N ALA A 70 -11.56 10.12 1.45
CA ALA A 70 -11.82 11.56 1.53
C ALA A 70 -10.68 12.35 2.22
N GLU A 71 -9.78 11.68 2.96
CA GLU A 71 -8.69 12.32 3.71
C GLU A 71 -7.29 11.98 3.18
N GLY A 72 -7.18 11.12 2.15
CA GLY A 72 -5.92 10.69 1.53
C GLY A 72 -5.91 9.19 1.24
N HIS A 73 -4.79 8.69 0.71
CA HIS A 73 -4.70 7.31 0.25
C HIS A 73 -4.42 6.33 1.39
N LEU A 74 -5.01 5.15 1.27
CA LEU A 74 -4.90 4.05 2.23
C LEU A 74 -4.66 2.74 1.48
N LEU A 75 -3.60 2.02 1.79
CA LEU A 75 -3.43 0.65 1.32
C LEU A 75 -4.34 -0.28 2.13
N ALA A 76 -5.16 -1.04 1.43
CA ALA A 76 -5.91 -2.17 1.98
C ALA A 76 -5.28 -3.47 1.47
N LEU A 77 -4.77 -4.31 2.35
CA LEU A 77 -4.09 -5.55 2.03
C LEU A 77 -4.94 -6.75 2.46
N PHE A 78 -4.75 -7.90 1.79
CA PHE A 78 -5.51 -9.14 1.99
C PHE A 78 -6.99 -9.02 1.64
N VAL A 79 -7.38 -8.02 0.86
CA VAL A 79 -8.75 -7.85 0.36
C VAL A 79 -8.90 -8.49 -1.02
N LYS A 80 -10.08 -9.06 -1.30
CA LYS A 80 -10.43 -9.67 -2.59
C LYS A 80 -11.71 -9.08 -3.20
N LYS A 81 -12.15 -7.97 -2.66
CA LYS A 81 -13.32 -7.23 -3.14
C LYS A 81 -13.01 -5.75 -3.07
N ILE A 82 -13.56 -5.02 -4.03
CA ILE A 82 -13.41 -3.58 -4.10
C ILE A 82 -14.00 -2.89 -2.85
N VAL A 83 -13.29 -1.90 -2.34
CA VAL A 83 -13.79 -0.97 -1.33
C VAL A 83 -14.05 0.36 -2.04
N PRO A 84 -15.25 0.94 -1.94
CA PRO A 84 -15.57 2.18 -2.65
C PRO A 84 -14.65 3.33 -2.26
N PRO A 85 -14.19 4.15 -3.23
CA PRO A 85 -13.44 5.36 -2.95
C PRO A 85 -14.31 6.46 -2.33
N ASN A 86 -13.66 7.53 -1.90
CA ASN A 86 -14.26 8.75 -1.35
C ASN A 86 -15.06 8.57 -0.04
N LEU A 87 -14.97 7.44 0.61
CA LEU A 87 -15.44 7.27 1.99
C LEU A 87 -14.48 7.99 2.95
N SER A 88 -14.96 8.33 4.15
CA SER A 88 -14.07 8.79 5.23
C SER A 88 -13.05 7.71 5.57
N LEU A 89 -11.87 8.10 6.09
CA LEU A 89 -10.85 7.14 6.51
C LEU A 89 -11.41 6.11 7.51
N ILE A 90 -12.25 6.55 8.44
CA ILE A 90 -12.90 5.66 9.42
C ILE A 90 -13.77 4.63 8.72
N GLU A 91 -14.67 5.06 7.84
CA GLU A 91 -15.56 4.14 7.09
C GLU A 91 -14.75 3.19 6.20
N THR A 92 -13.70 3.68 5.55
CA THR A 92 -12.81 2.85 4.71
C THR A 92 -12.16 1.74 5.54
N VAL A 93 -11.56 2.08 6.70
CA VAL A 93 -10.93 1.08 7.58
C VAL A 93 -11.97 0.08 8.12
N GLN A 94 -13.20 0.52 8.41
CA GLN A 94 -14.30 -0.39 8.81
C GLN A 94 -14.63 -1.38 7.68
N ARG A 95 -14.73 -0.91 6.43
CA ARG A 95 -15.00 -1.77 5.28
C ARG A 95 -13.88 -2.79 5.05
N VAL A 96 -12.62 -2.37 5.18
CA VAL A 96 -11.48 -3.28 5.08
C VAL A 96 -11.52 -4.33 6.19
N ALA A 97 -11.85 -3.93 7.44
CA ALA A 97 -12.03 -4.86 8.55
C ALA A 97 -13.13 -5.89 8.29
N GLU A 98 -14.28 -5.49 7.75
CA GLU A 98 -15.38 -6.38 7.36
C GLU A 98 -14.96 -7.42 6.30
N LEU A 99 -13.98 -7.07 5.46
CA LEU A 99 -13.39 -7.98 4.45
C LEU A 99 -12.27 -8.87 5.02
N GLY A 100 -11.88 -8.69 6.28
CA GLY A 100 -10.79 -9.41 6.93
C GLY A 100 -9.40 -8.92 6.53
N GLY A 101 -9.31 -7.74 5.91
CA GLY A 101 -8.06 -7.11 5.50
C GLY A 101 -7.42 -6.28 6.60
N VAL A 102 -6.24 -5.74 6.28
CA VAL A 102 -5.50 -4.78 7.11
C VAL A 102 -5.17 -3.53 6.32
N CYS A 103 -4.91 -2.42 7.01
CA CYS A 103 -4.62 -1.13 6.39
C CYS A 103 -3.22 -0.63 6.72
N VAL A 104 -2.61 0.04 5.75
CA VAL A 104 -1.37 0.81 5.88
C VAL A 104 -1.62 2.23 5.37
N ALA A 105 -1.28 3.25 6.18
CA ALA A 105 -1.38 4.64 5.76
C ALA A 105 -0.32 4.92 4.68
N ALA A 106 -0.77 5.21 3.46
CA ALA A 106 0.12 5.47 2.33
C ALA A 106 0.73 6.88 2.40
N HIS A 107 2.02 7.01 2.15
CA HIS A 107 2.81 8.27 2.01
C HIS A 107 2.28 9.46 2.83
N PRO A 108 2.11 9.33 4.17
CA PRO A 108 1.43 10.32 5.01
C PRO A 108 2.26 11.60 5.23
N GLY A 109 1.58 12.67 5.65
CA GLY A 109 2.21 13.89 6.13
C GLY A 109 2.59 14.92 5.07
N GLY A 110 2.30 14.66 3.79
CA GLY A 110 2.42 15.62 2.70
C GLY A 110 1.37 16.73 2.78
N ARG A 111 1.46 17.69 1.85
CA ARG A 111 0.48 18.81 1.70
C ARG A 111 -0.55 18.52 0.62
N TRP A 112 -0.38 17.44 -0.11
CA TRP A 112 -1.28 17.05 -1.18
C TRP A 112 -2.52 16.35 -0.64
N SER A 113 -3.62 16.43 -1.36
CA SER A 113 -4.91 15.84 -0.96
C SER A 113 -4.86 14.32 -0.84
N TRP A 114 -3.94 13.68 -1.54
CA TRP A 114 -3.72 12.23 -1.48
C TRP A 114 -2.86 11.78 -0.28
N CYS A 115 -2.30 12.71 0.51
CA CYS A 115 -1.53 12.37 1.71
C CYS A 115 -2.38 12.41 2.97
N LEU A 116 -2.46 11.30 3.70
CA LEU A 116 -3.12 11.27 5.01
C LEU A 116 -2.42 12.20 6.01
N SER A 117 -3.21 12.99 6.73
CA SER A 117 -2.70 13.82 7.83
C SER A 117 -2.58 13.00 9.12
N GLU A 118 -1.63 13.39 10.00
CA GLU A 118 -1.52 12.80 11.33
C GLU A 118 -2.82 12.87 12.12
N ALA A 119 -3.55 13.98 12.01
CA ALA A 119 -4.83 14.17 12.71
C ALA A 119 -5.89 13.17 12.22
N ALA A 120 -5.95 12.86 10.91
CA ALA A 120 -6.87 11.87 10.37
C ALA A 120 -6.53 10.47 10.87
N ILE A 121 -5.25 10.09 10.85
CA ILE A 121 -4.78 8.79 11.35
C ILE A 121 -5.10 8.65 12.84
N ARG A 122 -4.80 9.65 13.67
CA ARG A 122 -5.12 9.63 15.10
C ARG A 122 -6.63 9.49 15.38
N ARG A 123 -7.48 10.16 14.59
CA ARG A 123 -8.94 9.99 14.70
C ARG A 123 -9.39 8.57 14.40
N ALA A 124 -8.83 7.96 13.33
CA ALA A 124 -9.14 6.58 12.97
C ALA A 124 -8.67 5.60 14.05
N LEU A 125 -7.46 5.76 14.60
CA LEU A 125 -6.91 4.89 15.66
C LEU A 125 -7.70 5.04 16.99
N ALA A 126 -8.26 6.22 17.28
CA ALA A 126 -9.08 6.44 18.45
C ALA A 126 -10.50 5.86 18.31
N TYR A 127 -10.92 5.47 17.10
CA TYR A 127 -12.23 4.87 16.90
C TYR A 127 -12.22 3.40 17.37
N PRO A 128 -13.22 2.96 18.15
CA PRO A 128 -13.22 1.61 18.72
C PRO A 128 -13.04 0.50 17.68
N GLY A 129 -12.06 -0.38 17.90
CA GLY A 129 -11.78 -1.55 17.06
C GLY A 129 -10.90 -1.29 15.83
N LEU A 130 -10.69 -0.05 15.39
CA LEU A 130 -9.95 0.20 14.14
C LEU A 130 -8.43 0.09 14.29
N ALA A 131 -7.87 0.24 15.49
CA ALA A 131 -6.46 0.01 15.75
C ALA A 131 -6.00 -1.44 15.50
N GLN A 132 -6.94 -2.37 15.35
CA GLN A 132 -6.67 -3.76 14.99
C GLN A 132 -6.63 -3.99 13.48
N THR A 133 -7.00 -2.99 12.69
CA THR A 133 -7.04 -3.04 11.23
C THR A 133 -6.06 -2.04 10.61
N LEU A 134 -5.97 -0.81 11.13
CA LEU A 134 -4.97 0.18 10.71
C LEU A 134 -3.66 -0.11 11.44
N LEU A 135 -2.82 -0.97 10.84
CA LEU A 135 -1.66 -1.57 11.49
C LEU A 135 -0.34 -0.93 11.11
N GLY A 136 -0.24 -0.32 9.94
CA GLY A 136 1.02 0.16 9.40
C GLY A 136 0.96 1.60 8.89
N LEU A 137 2.15 2.15 8.70
CA LEU A 137 2.37 3.47 8.12
C LEU A 137 3.62 3.44 7.26
N GLU A 138 3.54 3.94 6.03
CA GLU A 138 4.72 4.13 5.20
C GLU A 138 5.62 5.21 5.78
N ILE A 139 6.71 4.78 6.39
CA ILE A 139 7.77 5.68 6.84
C ILE A 139 8.76 6.01 5.72
N TYR A 140 8.74 5.21 4.66
CA TYR A 140 9.50 5.42 3.44
C TYR A 140 8.67 5.03 2.22
N ASN A 141 8.50 5.98 1.31
CA ASN A 141 7.88 5.79 0.01
C ASN A 141 8.80 6.44 -1.04
N LEU A 142 9.18 5.67 -2.07
CA LEU A 142 10.16 6.10 -3.06
C LEU A 142 9.58 7.11 -4.06
N SER A 143 8.30 7.00 -4.39
CA SER A 143 7.61 7.83 -5.38
C SER A 143 7.33 9.25 -4.94
N LEU A 144 7.54 9.58 -3.67
CA LEU A 144 7.31 10.93 -3.16
C LEU A 144 8.20 11.95 -3.90
N PRO A 145 7.62 13.08 -4.37
CA PRO A 145 8.37 14.14 -5.05
C PRO A 145 9.38 14.85 -4.13
N ASP A 146 9.21 14.72 -2.82
CA ASP A 146 10.12 15.24 -1.81
C ASP A 146 10.38 14.17 -0.73
N LEU A 147 11.51 13.48 -0.85
CA LEU A 147 11.90 12.41 0.08
C LEU A 147 12.09 12.88 1.54
N ARG A 148 12.14 14.19 1.82
CA ARG A 148 12.12 14.72 3.20
C ARG A 148 10.80 14.41 3.92
N LEU A 149 9.73 14.12 3.17
CA LEU A 149 8.46 13.67 3.74
C LEU A 149 8.58 12.31 4.41
N ASN A 150 9.48 11.45 3.96
CA ASN A 150 9.77 10.18 4.61
C ASN A 150 10.28 10.39 6.05
N ALA A 151 11.17 11.37 6.26
CA ALA A 151 11.63 11.72 7.61
C ALA A 151 10.49 12.27 8.48
N LYS A 152 9.54 13.00 7.89
CA LYS A 152 8.35 13.48 8.60
C LYS A 152 7.41 12.33 8.97
N ALA A 153 7.15 11.40 8.04
CA ALA A 153 6.37 10.20 8.28
C ALA A 153 6.99 9.31 9.38
N ALA A 154 8.29 9.08 9.32
CA ALA A 154 9.02 8.33 10.34
C ALA A 154 8.97 9.01 11.72
N LYS A 155 9.04 10.36 11.78
CA LYS A 155 8.87 11.11 13.02
C LYS A 155 7.44 10.98 13.57
N MET A 156 6.44 11.12 12.70
CA MET A 156 5.02 10.95 13.04
C MET A 156 4.76 9.56 13.64
N ASN A 157 5.35 8.52 13.03
CA ASN A 157 5.11 7.14 13.48
C ASN A 157 5.73 6.81 14.85
N LYS A 158 6.72 7.57 15.33
CA LYS A 158 7.24 7.40 16.70
C LYS A 158 6.15 7.57 17.76
N ASP A 159 5.19 8.47 17.51
CA ASP A 159 4.09 8.76 18.42
C ASP A 159 2.84 7.92 18.14
N LEU A 160 2.67 7.42 16.91
CA LEU A 160 1.55 6.58 16.51
C LEU A 160 1.81 5.10 16.83
N ALA A 161 3.07 4.69 16.87
CA ALA A 161 3.52 3.33 17.17
C ALA A 161 2.92 2.23 16.25
N LEU A 162 2.62 2.58 14.98
CA LEU A 162 2.23 1.63 13.95
C LEU A 162 3.43 0.87 13.41
N ALA A 163 3.21 -0.25 12.72
CA ALA A 163 4.27 -0.95 12.03
C ALA A 163 4.93 -0.03 10.97
N ASN A 164 6.26 0.00 10.95
CA ASN A 164 7.02 0.73 9.96
C ASN A 164 7.01 -0.04 8.64
N VAL A 165 6.57 0.60 7.57
CA VAL A 165 6.55 0.03 6.23
C VAL A 165 7.36 0.91 5.29
N ALA A 166 8.12 0.29 4.39
CA ALA A 166 8.85 0.94 3.31
C ALA A 166 8.48 0.29 1.99
N ASN A 167 8.06 1.09 1.01
CA ASN A 167 7.59 0.61 -0.28
C ASN A 167 8.10 1.48 -1.43
N SER A 168 8.09 0.93 -2.65
CA SER A 168 8.48 1.67 -3.84
C SER A 168 7.40 2.61 -4.35
N ASP A 169 6.13 2.26 -4.19
CA ASP A 169 5.01 2.94 -4.85
C ASP A 169 5.25 3.01 -6.37
N ALA A 170 5.60 1.83 -6.91
CA ALA A 170 6.13 1.70 -8.27
C ALA A 170 5.05 1.85 -9.32
N HIS A 171 5.20 2.82 -10.21
CA HIS A 171 4.39 3.02 -11.41
C HIS A 171 5.10 2.53 -12.69
N MET A 172 6.38 2.17 -12.55
CA MET A 172 7.24 1.66 -13.62
C MET A 172 8.06 0.47 -13.11
N LEU A 173 8.32 -0.51 -13.98
CA LEU A 173 9.02 -1.75 -13.60
C LEU A 173 10.33 -1.52 -12.85
N TRP A 174 11.16 -0.58 -13.29
CA TRP A 174 12.48 -0.32 -12.71
C TRP A 174 12.43 0.23 -11.28
N MET A 175 11.26 0.69 -10.80
CA MET A 175 11.09 1.19 -9.43
C MET A 175 10.87 0.06 -8.42
N ILE A 176 10.33 -1.07 -8.88
CA ILE A 176 9.93 -2.18 -8.02
C ILE A 176 11.14 -2.69 -7.23
N GLY A 177 10.98 -2.79 -5.91
CA GLY A 177 12.00 -3.30 -5.00
C GLY A 177 13.11 -2.31 -4.65
N LEU A 178 13.13 -1.09 -5.22
CA LEU A 178 14.10 -0.06 -4.82
C LEU A 178 13.86 0.48 -3.40
N ALA A 179 12.65 0.29 -2.88
CA ALA A 179 12.32 0.43 -1.47
C ALA A 179 11.45 -0.77 -1.06
N ALA A 180 11.79 -1.38 0.07
CA ALA A 180 11.11 -2.57 0.56
C ALA A 180 11.17 -2.67 2.09
N THR A 181 10.19 -3.34 2.66
CA THR A 181 10.15 -3.70 4.07
C THR A 181 10.89 -5.02 4.30
N SER A 182 11.79 -5.07 5.27
CA SER A 182 12.41 -6.33 5.72
C SER A 182 11.65 -6.92 6.91
N PHE A 183 11.43 -8.23 6.93
CA PHE A 183 10.71 -8.96 7.98
C PHE A 183 11.34 -10.33 8.30
#